data_1cbbea5c2fbd0cbfc3e931c647d8acae
#
_entry.id   1cbbea5c2fbd0cbfc3e931c647d8acae
#
_cell.length_a   1.000
_cell.length_b   1.000
_cell.length_c   1.000
_cell.angle_alpha   90.00
_cell.angle_beta   90.00
_cell.angle_gamma   90.00
#
_symmetry.space_group_name_H-M   'P 1'
#
loop_
_entity.id
_entity.type
_entity.pdbx_description
1 polymer ?
#
loop_
_entity_poly.entity_id
_entity_poly.type
_entity_poly.pdbx_seq_one_letter_code
_entity_poly.pdbx_strand_id
1 'polypeptide(L)'
;MQLINISDTVHKLILNDQEIILIGTAHVSQNSVEEVKNIIETESPDRVCIELDDGRMKSKTEKKSYENMDIRKVIKEGKGFFLLANTALASFQRRMGAQTGTKPGEEILGAAEVAKNAGIPVSLCDRDIQTTFKRAWAKSSLWNKCKLLATLISAAFSNEEITAEELEQLKSQDTLQTLMQEMAKELPMVKEVLIDERDQYLGRSIFEAPGKKKVAVIGAGHTQGVISTIESLSEGKQTPTLDNLTIVPKGKPIGKVFSYLIPMLIVL
;
A
#
# COMPACT_ATOMS: atom_id res chain seq x y z
N MET A 1 2.49 16.80 -19.64
CA MET A 1 1.30 16.12 -19.08
C MET A 1 0.21 17.16 -18.79
N GLN A 2 -1.08 16.83 -19.02
CA GLN A 2 -2.21 17.64 -18.56
C GLN A 2 -2.93 16.88 -17.44
N LEU A 3 -3.15 17.52 -16.29
CA LEU A 3 -3.90 16.98 -15.16
C LEU A 3 -5.28 17.63 -15.11
N ILE A 4 -6.33 16.83 -15.03
CA ILE A 4 -7.72 17.25 -14.89
C ILE A 4 -8.28 16.58 -13.64
N ASN A 5 -8.69 17.38 -12.66
CA ASN A 5 -9.38 16.87 -11.47
C ASN A 5 -10.87 16.74 -11.79
N ILE A 6 -11.37 15.49 -11.86
CA ILE A 6 -12.79 15.19 -12.11
C ILE A 6 -13.59 15.29 -10.80
N SER A 7 -13.02 14.75 -9.72
CA SER A 7 -13.53 14.88 -8.35
C SER A 7 -12.35 14.92 -7.37
N ASP A 8 -12.63 14.94 -6.06
CA ASP A 8 -11.60 14.86 -5.02
C ASP A 8 -10.85 13.52 -5.04
N THR A 9 -11.47 12.47 -5.56
CA THR A 9 -10.94 11.11 -5.64
C THR A 9 -10.49 10.71 -7.02
N VAL A 10 -10.94 11.39 -8.09
CA VAL A 10 -10.72 10.97 -9.48
C VAL A 10 -9.94 12.03 -10.23
N HIS A 11 -8.80 11.63 -10.76
CA HIS A 11 -7.89 12.48 -11.53
C HIS A 11 -7.62 11.87 -12.89
N LYS A 12 -7.68 12.67 -13.94
CA LYS A 12 -7.40 12.27 -15.31
C LYS A 12 -6.07 12.88 -15.76
N LEU A 13 -5.14 12.03 -16.14
CA LEU A 13 -3.83 12.42 -16.65
C LEU A 13 -3.80 12.14 -18.16
N ILE A 14 -3.64 13.18 -18.95
CA ILE A 14 -3.50 13.10 -20.41
C ILE A 14 -2.02 13.26 -20.75
N LEU A 15 -1.44 12.23 -21.33
CA LEU A 15 -0.07 12.16 -21.80
C LEU A 15 -0.08 12.13 -23.34
N ASN A 16 1.08 12.28 -23.98
CA ASN A 16 1.15 12.39 -25.44
C ASN A 16 0.48 11.21 -26.18
N ASP A 17 0.64 9.98 -25.63
CA ASP A 17 0.23 8.73 -26.27
C ASP A 17 -0.66 7.85 -25.38
N GLN A 18 -0.96 8.28 -24.15
CA GLN A 18 -1.77 7.53 -23.20
C GLN A 18 -2.61 8.43 -22.29
N GLU A 19 -3.70 7.87 -21.80
CA GLU A 19 -4.62 8.46 -20.84
C GLU A 19 -4.70 7.58 -19.61
N ILE A 20 -4.56 8.17 -18.41
CA ILE A 20 -4.66 7.45 -17.14
C ILE A 20 -5.72 8.12 -16.28
N ILE A 21 -6.74 7.36 -15.89
CA ILE A 21 -7.76 7.78 -14.93
C ILE A 21 -7.35 7.16 -13.60
N LEU A 22 -6.91 8.00 -12.67
CA LEU A 22 -6.43 7.61 -11.36
C LEU A 22 -7.54 7.81 -10.33
N ILE A 23 -7.91 6.75 -9.63
CA ILE A 23 -8.95 6.75 -8.59
C ILE A 23 -8.25 6.51 -7.26
N GLY A 24 -8.25 7.53 -6.39
CA GLY A 24 -7.71 7.47 -5.04
C GLY A 24 -8.80 7.08 -4.04
N THR A 25 -8.82 5.82 -3.60
CA THR A 25 -9.85 5.32 -2.70
C THR A 25 -9.45 5.47 -1.23
N ALA A 26 -10.43 5.73 -0.36
CA ALA A 26 -10.20 5.76 1.09
C ALA A 26 -10.33 4.36 1.75
N HIS A 27 -10.42 3.29 0.96
CA HIS A 27 -10.47 1.87 1.35
C HIS A 27 -11.61 1.43 2.30
N VAL A 28 -12.66 2.24 2.49
CA VAL A 28 -13.64 1.99 3.58
C VAL A 28 -15.09 2.35 3.27
N SER A 29 -15.50 2.55 2.00
CA SER A 29 -16.91 2.83 1.71
C SER A 29 -17.46 2.01 0.53
N GLN A 30 -18.73 1.57 0.64
CA GLN A 30 -19.44 0.94 -0.47
C GLN A 30 -19.55 1.86 -1.68
N ASN A 31 -19.69 3.17 -1.45
CA ASN A 31 -19.75 4.16 -2.52
C ASN A 31 -18.48 4.16 -3.39
N SER A 32 -17.30 3.95 -2.77
CA SER A 32 -16.04 3.85 -3.53
C SER A 32 -16.00 2.62 -4.43
N VAL A 33 -16.58 1.50 -4.03
CA VAL A 33 -16.66 0.28 -4.85
C VAL A 33 -17.54 0.51 -6.07
N GLU A 34 -18.70 1.17 -5.89
CA GLU A 34 -19.62 1.50 -6.99
C GLU A 34 -19.03 2.55 -7.94
N GLU A 35 -18.37 3.57 -7.41
CA GLU A 35 -17.67 4.59 -8.21
C GLU A 35 -16.62 3.95 -9.11
N VAL A 36 -15.76 3.09 -8.57
CA VAL A 36 -14.74 2.37 -9.32
C VAL A 36 -15.36 1.51 -10.42
N LYS A 37 -16.44 0.77 -10.13
CA LYS A 37 -17.15 -0.04 -11.11
C LYS A 37 -17.71 0.82 -12.26
N ASN A 38 -18.43 1.87 -11.91
CA ASN A 38 -19.03 2.78 -12.89
C ASN A 38 -17.99 3.41 -13.81
N ILE A 39 -16.84 3.82 -13.27
CA ILE A 39 -15.76 4.40 -14.05
C ILE A 39 -15.17 3.36 -15.01
N ILE A 40 -14.88 2.14 -14.55
CA ILE A 40 -14.34 1.09 -15.42
C ILE A 40 -15.31 0.75 -16.55
N GLU A 41 -16.61 0.62 -16.25
CA GLU A 41 -17.64 0.31 -17.25
C GLU A 41 -17.83 1.45 -18.26
N THR A 42 -17.89 2.69 -17.77
CA THR A 42 -18.12 3.89 -18.62
C THR A 42 -16.91 4.18 -19.51
N GLU A 43 -15.72 4.12 -18.92
CA GLU A 43 -14.48 4.50 -19.61
C GLU A 43 -13.94 3.38 -20.51
N SER A 44 -14.34 2.14 -20.29
CA SER A 44 -13.93 0.98 -21.09
C SER A 44 -12.42 0.98 -21.40
N PRO A 45 -11.54 0.96 -20.36
CA PRO A 45 -10.11 1.10 -20.54
C PRO A 45 -9.48 -0.14 -21.20
N ASP A 46 -8.31 0.04 -21.83
CA ASP A 46 -7.51 -1.08 -22.32
C ASP A 46 -6.93 -1.93 -21.19
N ARG A 47 -6.83 -1.35 -19.97
CA ARG A 47 -6.23 -1.99 -18.81
C ARG A 47 -6.71 -1.37 -17.50
N VAL A 48 -6.88 -2.23 -16.50
CA VAL A 48 -7.09 -1.82 -15.11
C VAL A 48 -5.82 -2.10 -14.31
N CYS A 49 -5.28 -1.06 -13.66
CA CYS A 49 -4.12 -1.12 -12.78
C CYS A 49 -4.60 -1.05 -11.33
N ILE A 50 -4.11 -1.91 -10.47
CA ILE A 50 -4.55 -1.94 -9.06
C ILE A 50 -3.36 -1.94 -8.10
N GLU A 51 -3.52 -1.28 -6.95
CA GLU A 51 -2.56 -1.28 -5.84
C GLU A 51 -2.61 -2.61 -5.08
N LEU A 52 -2.13 -3.65 -5.73
CA LEU A 52 -2.02 -4.97 -5.13
C LEU A 52 -0.77 -5.67 -5.68
N ASP A 53 -0.11 -6.49 -4.85
CA ASP A 53 0.98 -7.36 -5.28
C ASP A 53 0.50 -8.81 -5.48
N ASP A 54 1.31 -9.62 -6.19
CA ASP A 54 1.01 -11.03 -6.48
C ASP A 54 0.77 -11.86 -5.22
N GLY A 55 1.53 -11.61 -4.16
CA GLY A 55 1.41 -12.35 -2.90
C GLY A 55 0.07 -12.10 -2.22
N ARG A 56 -0.33 -10.83 -2.14
CA ARG A 56 -1.63 -10.43 -1.58
C ARG A 56 -2.79 -10.89 -2.45
N MET A 57 -2.67 -10.80 -3.77
CA MET A 57 -3.70 -11.30 -4.70
C MET A 57 -3.93 -12.80 -4.49
N LYS A 58 -2.86 -13.61 -4.46
CA LYS A 58 -2.97 -15.06 -4.20
C LYS A 58 -3.57 -15.37 -2.84
N SER A 59 -3.19 -14.64 -1.78
CA SER A 59 -3.72 -14.86 -0.43
C SER A 59 -5.22 -14.55 -0.31
N LYS A 60 -5.74 -13.64 -1.14
CA LYS A 60 -7.16 -13.27 -1.17
C LYS A 60 -7.99 -14.21 -2.04
N THR A 61 -7.41 -14.77 -3.10
CA THR A 61 -8.09 -15.72 -4.02
C THR A 61 -7.99 -17.16 -3.55
N GLU A 62 -6.87 -17.53 -2.93
CA GLU A 62 -6.68 -18.84 -2.32
C GLU A 62 -7.00 -18.74 -0.82
N LYS A 63 -8.06 -19.41 -0.34
CA LYS A 63 -8.36 -19.55 1.10
C LYS A 63 -7.27 -20.38 1.81
N LYS A 64 -6.01 -19.96 1.78
CA LYS A 64 -4.96 -20.55 2.60
C LYS A 64 -5.11 -20.04 4.02
N SER A 65 -5.64 -20.90 4.87
CA SER A 65 -5.69 -20.69 6.31
C SER A 65 -4.28 -20.46 6.86
N TYR A 66 -4.09 -19.32 7.53
CA TYR A 66 -2.90 -19.05 8.34
C TYR A 66 -2.82 -19.96 9.59
N GLU A 67 -3.77 -20.88 9.75
CA GLU A 67 -3.95 -21.73 10.93
C GLU A 67 -2.80 -22.71 11.18
N ASN A 68 -1.91 -22.93 10.22
CA ASN A 68 -0.78 -23.87 10.36
C ASN A 68 0.60 -23.19 10.24
N MET A 69 0.71 -21.89 10.56
CA MET A 69 2.01 -21.22 10.51
C MET A 69 2.83 -21.59 11.77
N ASP A 70 3.93 -22.32 11.58
CA ASP A 70 4.87 -22.59 12.65
C ASP A 70 5.64 -21.31 13.01
N ILE A 71 5.17 -20.62 14.06
CA ILE A 71 5.76 -19.38 14.58
C ILE A 71 7.26 -19.56 14.89
N ARG A 72 7.68 -20.73 15.41
CA ARG A 72 9.08 -21.01 15.71
C ARG A 72 9.94 -21.03 14.45
N LYS A 73 9.41 -21.56 13.34
CA LYS A 73 10.08 -21.57 12.04
C LYS A 73 10.22 -20.15 11.48
N VAL A 74 9.15 -19.35 11.53
CA VAL A 74 9.14 -17.94 11.07
C VAL A 74 10.17 -17.11 11.84
N ILE A 75 10.30 -17.34 13.15
CA ILE A 75 11.28 -16.68 14.00
C ILE A 75 12.71 -17.10 13.64
N LYS A 76 12.97 -18.42 13.48
CA LYS A 76 14.29 -18.94 13.07
C LYS A 76 14.73 -18.41 11.71
N GLU A 77 13.80 -18.16 10.81
CA GLU A 77 14.05 -17.58 9.48
C GLU A 77 14.25 -16.04 9.51
N GLY A 78 14.26 -15.42 10.70
CA GLY A 78 14.45 -13.97 10.87
C GLY A 78 13.24 -13.13 10.39
N LYS A 79 12.08 -13.73 10.23
CA LYS A 79 10.83 -13.09 9.77
C LYS A 79 9.96 -12.52 10.90
N GLY A 80 10.46 -12.45 12.13
CA GLY A 80 9.70 -11.99 13.30
C GLY A 80 9.14 -10.58 13.15
N PHE A 81 9.93 -9.65 12.59
CA PHE A 81 9.46 -8.30 12.30
C PHE A 81 8.28 -8.29 11.31
N PHE A 82 8.35 -9.10 10.26
CA PHE A 82 7.27 -9.23 9.28
C PHE A 82 5.99 -9.80 9.91
N LEU A 83 6.12 -10.82 10.78
CA LEU A 83 4.99 -11.38 11.51
C LEU A 83 4.33 -10.31 12.39
N LEU A 84 5.12 -9.54 13.15
CA LEU A 84 4.60 -8.47 13.99
C LEU A 84 3.91 -7.36 13.18
N ALA A 85 4.52 -6.93 12.08
CA ALA A 85 3.93 -5.94 11.20
C ALA A 85 2.60 -6.41 10.60
N ASN A 86 2.52 -7.67 10.15
CA ASN A 86 1.26 -8.25 9.67
C ASN A 86 0.20 -8.34 10.77
N THR A 87 0.60 -8.70 12.00
CA THR A 87 -0.33 -8.78 13.14
C THR A 87 -0.89 -7.39 13.48
N ALA A 88 -0.04 -6.37 13.53
CA ALA A 88 -0.46 -4.99 13.76
C ALA A 88 -1.41 -4.50 12.65
N LEU A 89 -1.07 -4.76 11.38
CA LEU A 89 -1.92 -4.40 10.24
C LEU A 89 -3.27 -5.13 10.29
N ALA A 90 -3.28 -6.43 10.57
CA ALA A 90 -4.50 -7.22 10.69
C ALA A 90 -5.38 -6.74 11.86
N SER A 91 -4.78 -6.37 12.99
CA SER A 91 -5.49 -5.79 14.13
C SER A 91 -6.14 -4.45 13.77
N PHE A 92 -5.39 -3.55 13.11
CA PHE A 92 -5.89 -2.28 12.61
C PHE A 92 -7.04 -2.47 11.61
N GLN A 93 -6.87 -3.33 10.60
CA GLN A 93 -7.90 -3.62 9.59
C GLN A 93 -9.17 -4.21 10.21
N ARG A 94 -9.04 -5.04 11.23
CA ARG A 94 -10.21 -5.59 11.95
C ARG A 94 -10.99 -4.51 12.67
N ARG A 95 -10.30 -3.58 13.34
CA ARG A 95 -10.94 -2.44 14.03
C ARG A 95 -11.66 -1.52 13.05
N MET A 96 -11.02 -1.21 11.92
CA MET A 96 -11.66 -0.41 10.86
C MET A 96 -12.87 -1.12 10.26
N GLY A 97 -12.76 -2.41 9.93
CA GLY A 97 -13.84 -3.18 9.32
C GLY A 97 -15.07 -3.34 10.22
N ALA A 98 -14.88 -3.36 11.54
CA ALA A 98 -15.97 -3.43 12.50
C ALA A 98 -16.86 -2.16 12.47
N GLN A 99 -16.30 -0.99 12.15
CA GLN A 99 -17.01 0.28 12.09
C GLN A 99 -17.67 0.55 10.73
N THR A 100 -17.07 0.09 9.64
CA THR A 100 -17.51 0.44 8.28
C THR A 100 -18.38 -0.62 7.61
N GLY A 101 -18.42 -1.84 8.16
CA GLY A 101 -19.08 -2.99 7.53
C GLY A 101 -18.44 -3.46 6.21
N THR A 102 -17.40 -2.78 5.74
CA THR A 102 -16.63 -3.13 4.53
C THR A 102 -15.21 -3.56 4.90
N LYS A 103 -14.68 -4.53 4.19
CA LYS A 103 -13.29 -4.96 4.40
C LYS A 103 -12.34 -4.07 3.59
N PRO A 104 -11.28 -3.54 4.21
CA PRO A 104 -10.29 -2.76 3.48
C PRO A 104 -9.76 -3.50 2.24
N GLY A 105 -9.76 -2.81 1.09
CA GLY A 105 -9.34 -3.35 -0.19
C GLY A 105 -10.43 -4.09 -0.99
N GLU A 106 -11.70 -4.02 -0.58
CA GLU A 106 -12.83 -4.55 -1.37
C GLU A 106 -12.99 -3.81 -2.70
N GLU A 107 -12.72 -2.51 -2.74
CA GLU A 107 -12.73 -1.69 -3.97
C GLU A 107 -11.66 -2.13 -4.97
N ILE A 108 -10.46 -2.49 -4.49
CA ILE A 108 -9.38 -3.00 -5.33
C ILE A 108 -9.76 -4.37 -5.93
N LEU A 109 -10.35 -5.24 -5.11
CA LEU A 109 -10.85 -6.54 -5.58
C LEU A 109 -12.06 -6.38 -6.49
N GLY A 110 -12.96 -5.45 -6.18
CA GLY A 110 -14.09 -5.09 -7.02
C GLY A 110 -13.66 -4.60 -8.40
N ALA A 111 -12.62 -3.74 -8.46
CA ALA A 111 -12.02 -3.32 -9.72
C ALA A 111 -11.48 -4.50 -10.54
N ALA A 112 -10.77 -5.42 -9.89
CA ALA A 112 -10.24 -6.63 -10.54
C ALA A 112 -11.37 -7.55 -11.05
N GLU A 113 -12.46 -7.68 -10.30
CA GLU A 113 -13.62 -8.49 -10.68
C GLU A 113 -14.36 -7.88 -11.87
N VAL A 114 -14.65 -6.59 -11.85
CA VAL A 114 -15.28 -5.87 -12.97
C VAL A 114 -14.43 -5.97 -14.23
N ALA A 115 -13.13 -5.71 -14.12
CA ALA A 115 -12.20 -5.85 -15.24
C ALA A 115 -12.23 -7.27 -15.82
N LYS A 116 -12.19 -8.31 -14.97
CA LYS A 116 -12.25 -9.70 -15.38
C LYS A 116 -13.56 -10.02 -16.11
N ASN A 117 -14.71 -9.57 -15.59
CA ASN A 117 -16.01 -9.79 -16.18
C ASN A 117 -16.17 -9.10 -17.55
N ALA A 118 -15.54 -7.92 -17.71
CA ALA A 118 -15.48 -7.18 -18.95
C ALA A 118 -14.38 -7.67 -19.93
N GLY A 119 -13.59 -8.69 -19.54
CA GLY A 119 -12.47 -9.16 -20.36
C GLY A 119 -11.28 -8.17 -20.45
N ILE A 120 -11.23 -7.18 -19.55
CA ILE A 120 -10.16 -6.17 -19.51
C ILE A 120 -8.96 -6.74 -18.71
N PRO A 121 -7.74 -6.70 -19.25
CA PRO A 121 -6.54 -7.15 -18.55
C PRO A 121 -6.26 -6.33 -17.28
N VAL A 122 -5.83 -7.00 -16.20
CA VAL A 122 -5.46 -6.36 -14.93
C VAL A 122 -3.94 -6.38 -14.76
N SER A 123 -3.37 -5.27 -14.29
CA SER A 123 -1.97 -5.16 -13.84
C SER A 123 -1.93 -4.97 -12.32
N LEU A 124 -1.13 -5.80 -11.66
CA LEU A 124 -0.80 -5.65 -10.25
C LEU A 124 0.38 -4.67 -10.15
N CYS A 125 0.14 -3.48 -9.62
CA CYS A 125 1.09 -2.38 -9.70
C CYS A 125 1.82 -2.07 -8.39
N ASP A 126 1.48 -2.76 -7.29
CA ASP A 126 2.17 -2.52 -6.02
C ASP A 126 3.40 -3.41 -5.83
N ARG A 127 4.34 -2.89 -5.05
CA ARG A 127 5.54 -3.61 -4.65
C ARG A 127 5.20 -4.69 -3.63
N ASP A 128 5.85 -5.85 -3.74
CA ASP A 128 5.74 -6.93 -2.75
C ASP A 128 5.90 -6.41 -1.32
N ILE A 129 4.91 -6.70 -0.48
CA ILE A 129 4.84 -6.18 0.89
C ILE A 129 5.99 -6.66 1.76
N GLN A 130 6.51 -7.88 1.53
CA GLN A 130 7.66 -8.38 2.28
C GLN A 130 8.93 -7.61 1.92
N THR A 131 9.10 -7.28 0.64
CA THR A 131 10.19 -6.43 0.16
C THR A 131 10.11 -5.04 0.77
N THR A 132 8.92 -4.46 0.83
CA THR A 132 8.66 -3.16 1.46
C THR A 132 9.10 -3.16 2.93
N PHE A 133 8.67 -4.13 3.72
CA PHE A 133 9.05 -4.22 5.13
C PHE A 133 10.55 -4.53 5.33
N LYS A 134 11.15 -5.38 4.49
CA LYS A 134 12.60 -5.66 4.55
C LYS A 134 13.41 -4.40 4.26
N ARG A 135 12.99 -3.58 3.28
CA ARG A 135 13.65 -2.31 2.96
C ARG A 135 13.53 -1.30 4.10
N ALA A 136 12.32 -1.10 4.66
CA ALA A 136 12.10 -0.23 5.80
C ALA A 136 12.98 -0.63 6.99
N TRP A 137 13.04 -1.92 7.29
CA TRP A 137 13.90 -2.45 8.34
C TRP A 137 15.40 -2.25 8.04
N ALA A 138 15.84 -2.56 6.82
CA ALA A 138 17.25 -2.44 6.43
C ALA A 138 17.76 -0.99 6.47
N LYS A 139 16.93 -0.03 6.02
CA LYS A 139 17.26 1.40 6.01
C LYS A 139 17.19 2.07 7.39
N SER A 140 16.42 1.50 8.33
CA SER A 140 16.23 2.09 9.66
C SER A 140 17.48 2.00 10.53
N SER A 141 17.77 3.09 11.26
CA SER A 141 18.79 3.11 12.32
C SER A 141 18.35 2.19 13.49
N LEU A 142 19.29 1.87 14.39
CA LEU A 142 18.98 1.05 15.57
C LEU A 142 17.85 1.67 16.42
N TRP A 143 17.93 2.97 16.66
CA TRP A 143 16.91 3.69 17.43
C TRP A 143 15.53 3.64 16.74
N ASN A 144 15.50 3.89 15.43
CA ASN A 144 14.26 3.82 14.67
C ASN A 144 13.68 2.39 14.62
N LYS A 145 14.52 1.34 14.65
CA LYS A 145 14.07 -0.05 14.77
C LYS A 145 13.39 -0.31 16.12
N CYS A 146 13.98 0.17 17.22
CA CYS A 146 13.38 0.04 18.55
C CYS A 146 12.04 0.79 18.62
N LYS A 147 11.99 2.02 18.09
CA LYS A 147 10.78 2.84 18.04
C LYS A 147 9.68 2.16 17.21
N LEU A 148 10.03 1.69 16.02
CA LEU A 148 9.11 0.97 15.12
C LEU A 148 8.56 -0.30 15.78
N LEU A 149 9.41 -1.09 16.47
CA LEU A 149 8.95 -2.27 17.19
C LEU A 149 8.00 -1.91 18.33
N ALA A 150 8.31 -0.88 19.12
CA ALA A 150 7.43 -0.42 20.18
C ALA A 150 6.07 0.01 19.64
N THR A 151 6.05 0.78 18.54
CA THR A 151 4.81 1.21 17.87
C THR A 151 4.01 0.01 17.35
N LEU A 152 4.66 -0.98 16.70
CA LEU A 152 3.99 -2.17 16.17
C LEU A 152 3.43 -3.06 17.28
N ILE A 153 4.16 -3.22 18.40
CA ILE A 153 3.67 -3.95 19.57
C ILE A 153 2.45 -3.25 20.14
N SER A 154 2.53 -1.95 20.39
CA SER A 154 1.39 -1.17 20.87
C SER A 154 0.18 -1.32 19.94
N ALA A 155 0.36 -1.17 18.62
CA ALA A 155 -0.72 -1.29 17.63
C ALA A 155 -1.31 -2.71 17.56
N ALA A 156 -0.48 -3.76 17.72
CA ALA A 156 -0.94 -5.14 17.67
C ALA A 156 -1.82 -5.51 18.87
N PHE A 157 -1.53 -4.93 20.03
CA PHE A 157 -2.22 -5.21 21.30
C PHE A 157 -3.15 -4.09 21.77
N SER A 158 -3.29 -3.00 21.01
CA SER A 158 -4.27 -1.94 21.31
C SER A 158 -5.68 -2.50 21.15
N ASN A 159 -6.50 -2.26 22.17
CA ASN A 159 -7.94 -2.55 22.17
C ASN A 159 -8.79 -1.28 21.96
N GLU A 160 -8.15 -0.14 21.66
CA GLU A 160 -8.88 1.10 21.40
C GLU A 160 -9.74 0.95 20.16
N GLU A 161 -11.01 1.24 20.28
CA GLU A 161 -11.94 1.29 19.14
C GLU A 161 -11.71 2.60 18.39
N ILE A 162 -11.65 2.51 17.07
CA ILE A 162 -11.61 3.69 16.21
C ILE A 162 -13.05 4.15 16.05
N THR A 163 -13.39 5.37 16.47
CA THR A 163 -14.75 5.90 16.34
C THR A 163 -15.09 6.25 14.89
N ALA A 164 -16.38 6.35 14.57
CA ALA A 164 -16.82 6.75 13.24
C ALA A 164 -16.35 8.17 12.89
N GLU A 165 -16.29 9.07 13.88
CA GLU A 165 -15.79 10.44 13.73
C GLU A 165 -14.30 10.47 13.43
N GLU A 166 -13.48 9.68 14.14
CA GLU A 166 -12.05 9.56 13.88
C GLU A 166 -11.78 8.98 12.49
N LEU A 167 -12.58 7.99 12.09
CA LEU A 167 -12.47 7.40 10.75
C LEU A 167 -12.80 8.43 9.66
N GLU A 168 -13.83 9.26 9.86
CA GLU A 168 -14.20 10.31 8.91
C GLU A 168 -13.12 11.39 8.83
N GLN A 169 -12.53 11.77 9.97
CA GLN A 169 -11.40 12.70 10.00
C GLN A 169 -10.18 12.14 9.26
N LEU A 170 -9.90 10.83 9.39
CA LEU A 170 -8.79 10.17 8.66
C LEU A 170 -8.96 10.19 7.14
N LYS A 171 -10.18 10.37 6.63
CA LYS A 171 -10.44 10.49 5.19
C LYS A 171 -10.14 11.89 4.64
N SER A 172 -10.06 12.91 5.51
CA SER A 172 -9.77 14.27 5.05
C SER A 172 -8.32 14.39 4.59
N GLN A 173 -8.11 15.11 3.47
CA GLN A 173 -6.76 15.32 2.92
C GLN A 173 -5.84 16.04 3.92
N ASP A 174 -6.37 16.98 4.70
CA ASP A 174 -5.59 17.75 5.69
C ASP A 174 -5.08 16.86 6.83
N THR A 175 -5.93 15.95 7.35
CA THR A 175 -5.53 15.01 8.38
C THR A 175 -4.49 14.02 7.85
N LEU A 176 -4.69 13.50 6.63
CA LEU A 176 -3.74 12.60 5.99
C LEU A 176 -2.38 13.27 5.80
N GLN A 177 -2.37 14.52 5.34
CA GLN A 177 -1.13 15.30 5.18
C GLN A 177 -0.42 15.54 6.52
N THR A 178 -1.17 15.86 7.58
CA THR A 178 -0.62 16.03 8.92
C THR A 178 0.02 14.74 9.43
N LEU A 179 -0.66 13.59 9.30
CA LEU A 179 -0.13 12.28 9.67
C LEU A 179 1.14 11.92 8.90
N MET A 180 1.19 12.23 7.59
CA MET A 180 2.38 12.04 6.77
C MET A 180 3.57 12.91 7.24
N GLN A 181 3.30 14.15 7.65
CA GLN A 181 4.33 15.05 8.20
C GLN A 181 4.83 14.55 9.56
N GLU A 182 3.96 14.07 10.44
CA GLU A 182 4.34 13.48 11.71
C GLU A 182 5.17 12.21 11.50
N MET A 183 4.75 11.33 10.60
CA MET A 183 5.52 10.14 10.24
C MET A 183 6.90 10.50 9.69
N ALA A 184 7.00 11.56 8.89
CA ALA A 184 8.27 12.04 8.36
C ALA A 184 9.23 12.52 9.46
N LYS A 185 8.71 13.13 10.52
CA LYS A 185 9.50 13.58 11.69
C LYS A 185 9.92 12.40 12.57
N GLU A 186 8.97 11.54 12.90
CA GLU A 186 9.14 10.49 13.90
C GLU A 186 9.85 9.24 13.36
N LEU A 187 9.54 8.84 12.14
CA LEU A 187 10.05 7.63 11.48
C LEU A 187 10.37 7.89 10.00
N PRO A 188 11.38 8.76 9.70
CA PRO A 188 11.64 9.22 8.33
C PRO A 188 11.90 8.09 7.34
N MET A 189 12.60 7.03 7.76
CA MET A 189 12.88 5.87 6.90
C MET A 189 11.63 5.03 6.62
N VAL A 190 10.67 5.02 7.53
CA VAL A 190 9.41 4.32 7.35
C VAL A 190 8.56 5.10 6.33
N LYS A 191 8.44 6.41 6.50
CA LYS A 191 7.75 7.30 5.53
C LYS A 191 8.38 7.17 4.14
N GLU A 192 9.70 7.26 4.03
CA GLU A 192 10.42 7.10 2.77
C GLU A 192 10.09 5.76 2.08
N VAL A 193 10.11 4.64 2.82
CA VAL A 193 9.95 3.32 2.20
C VAL A 193 8.48 2.92 2.00
N LEU A 194 7.60 3.24 2.96
CA LEU A 194 6.20 2.82 2.90
C LEU A 194 5.34 3.77 2.06
N ILE A 195 5.80 5.00 1.85
CA ILE A 195 5.06 6.00 1.09
C ILE A 195 5.86 6.38 -0.17
N ASP A 196 6.97 7.13 -0.04
CA ASP A 196 7.64 7.76 -1.19
C ASP A 196 8.16 6.74 -2.21
N GLU A 197 8.80 5.66 -1.76
CA GLU A 197 9.26 4.59 -2.67
C GLU A 197 8.09 3.82 -3.29
N ARG A 198 6.97 3.64 -2.54
CA ARG A 198 5.78 2.99 -3.10
C ARG A 198 5.07 3.88 -4.10
N ASP A 199 5.01 5.19 -3.86
CA ASP A 199 4.48 6.15 -4.84
C ASP A 199 5.24 6.07 -6.16
N GLN A 200 6.59 6.02 -6.08
CA GLN A 200 7.44 5.86 -7.25
C GLN A 200 7.24 4.49 -7.92
N TYR A 201 7.09 3.42 -7.16
CA TYR A 201 6.86 2.09 -7.70
C TYR A 201 5.49 1.99 -8.38
N LEU A 202 4.43 2.43 -7.72
CA LEU A 202 3.07 2.48 -8.24
C LEU A 202 2.99 3.35 -9.51
N GLY A 203 3.49 4.59 -9.43
CA GLY A 203 3.46 5.54 -10.53
C GLY A 203 4.18 5.00 -11.77
N ARG A 204 5.37 4.40 -11.59
CA ARG A 204 6.11 3.77 -12.70
C ARG A 204 5.40 2.54 -13.24
N SER A 205 4.90 1.65 -12.36
CA SER A 205 4.18 0.44 -12.78
C SER A 205 2.93 0.77 -13.59
N ILE A 206 2.18 1.80 -13.18
CA ILE A 206 0.99 2.28 -13.89
C ILE A 206 1.38 2.91 -15.23
N PHE A 207 2.42 3.76 -15.24
CA PHE A 207 2.90 4.43 -16.45
C PHE A 207 3.38 3.42 -17.50
N GLU A 208 4.17 2.42 -17.10
CA GLU A 208 4.74 1.38 -17.98
C GLU A 208 3.75 0.25 -18.32
N ALA A 209 2.59 0.16 -17.64
CA ALA A 209 1.59 -0.86 -17.94
C ALA A 209 1.09 -0.75 -19.39
N PRO A 210 0.90 -1.88 -20.09
CA PRO A 210 0.42 -1.87 -21.48
C PRO A 210 -0.99 -1.28 -21.61
N GLY A 211 -1.27 -0.62 -22.75
CA GLY A 211 -2.55 0.01 -23.05
C GLY A 211 -2.44 1.53 -23.13
N LYS A 212 -3.25 2.15 -23.96
CA LYS A 212 -3.29 3.60 -24.14
C LYS A 212 -4.22 4.27 -23.14
N LYS A 213 -5.36 3.66 -22.85
CA LYS A 213 -6.30 4.13 -21.85
C LYS A 213 -6.32 3.20 -20.64
N LYS A 214 -6.00 3.73 -19.48
CA LYS A 214 -5.86 2.95 -18.24
C LYS A 214 -6.73 3.54 -17.15
N VAL A 215 -7.35 2.68 -16.35
CA VAL A 215 -7.94 3.05 -15.06
C VAL A 215 -7.06 2.47 -13.97
N ALA A 216 -6.57 3.31 -13.05
CA ALA A 216 -5.72 2.91 -11.95
C ALA A 216 -6.44 3.17 -10.62
N VAL A 217 -6.56 2.13 -9.79
CA VAL A 217 -7.21 2.17 -8.47
C VAL A 217 -6.17 2.00 -7.40
N ILE A 218 -5.98 3.05 -6.61
CA ILE A 218 -4.95 3.13 -5.55
C ILE A 218 -5.53 3.76 -4.27
N GLY A 219 -4.82 3.62 -3.16
CA GLY A 219 -5.16 4.32 -1.92
C GLY A 219 -4.96 5.82 -2.04
N ALA A 220 -5.89 6.60 -1.48
CA ALA A 220 -5.87 8.07 -1.53
C ALA A 220 -4.54 8.67 -1.04
N GLY A 221 -3.88 8.02 -0.06
CA GLY A 221 -2.59 8.46 0.46
C GLY A 221 -1.43 8.41 -0.55
N HIS A 222 -1.58 7.66 -1.66
CA HIS A 222 -0.57 7.53 -2.71
C HIS A 222 -0.84 8.45 -3.91
N THR A 223 -2.05 9.04 -4.01
CA THR A 223 -2.51 9.75 -5.21
C THR A 223 -1.53 10.84 -5.66
N GLN A 224 -1.13 11.74 -4.77
CA GLN A 224 -0.27 12.86 -5.11
C GLN A 224 1.15 12.42 -5.51
N GLY A 225 1.72 11.44 -4.80
CA GLY A 225 3.04 10.91 -5.12
C GLY A 225 3.06 10.13 -6.44
N VAL A 226 2.00 9.40 -6.74
CA VAL A 226 1.82 8.70 -8.03
C VAL A 226 1.69 9.70 -9.17
N ILE A 227 0.87 10.75 -9.04
CA ILE A 227 0.74 11.83 -10.05
C ILE A 227 2.11 12.47 -10.32
N SER A 228 2.83 12.87 -9.26
CA SER A 228 4.16 13.49 -9.39
C SER A 228 5.18 12.56 -10.05
N THR A 229 5.10 11.27 -9.78
CA THR A 229 5.97 10.27 -10.40
C THR A 229 5.65 10.11 -11.90
N ILE A 230 4.38 10.01 -12.28
CA ILE A 230 3.95 9.91 -13.67
C ILE A 230 4.33 11.18 -14.45
N GLU A 231 4.18 12.36 -13.84
CA GLU A 231 4.62 13.62 -14.41
C GLU A 231 6.12 13.61 -14.72
N SER A 232 6.93 13.24 -13.72
CA SER A 232 8.38 13.15 -13.87
C SER A 232 8.79 12.18 -15.00
N LEU A 233 8.12 11.04 -15.09
CA LEU A 233 8.34 10.06 -16.16
C LEU A 233 7.95 10.62 -17.53
N SER A 234 6.82 11.33 -17.62
CA SER A 234 6.34 11.93 -18.87
C SER A 234 7.27 13.02 -19.41
N GLU A 235 8.00 13.67 -18.52
CA GLU A 235 9.01 14.68 -18.85
C GLU A 235 10.41 14.08 -19.11
N GLY A 236 10.56 12.76 -19.04
CA GLY A 236 11.84 12.08 -19.22
C GLY A 236 12.84 12.30 -18.08
N LYS A 237 12.37 12.74 -16.91
CA LYS A 237 13.25 12.91 -15.73
C LYS A 237 13.72 11.55 -15.22
N GLN A 238 14.93 11.50 -14.71
CA GLN A 238 15.47 10.29 -14.09
C GLN A 238 14.70 10.01 -12.79
N THR A 239 14.04 8.85 -12.76
CA THR A 239 13.38 8.29 -11.58
C THR A 239 13.90 6.88 -11.34
N PRO A 240 13.87 6.37 -10.09
CA PRO A 240 14.31 5.01 -9.81
C PRO A 240 13.55 3.99 -10.65
N THR A 241 14.24 2.95 -11.13
CA THR A 241 13.60 1.82 -11.80
C THR A 241 12.90 0.91 -10.81
N LEU A 242 11.96 0.07 -11.28
CA LEU A 242 11.30 -0.92 -10.42
C LEU A 242 12.33 -1.82 -9.71
N ASP A 243 13.39 -2.22 -10.41
CA ASP A 243 14.47 -3.03 -9.82
C ASP A 243 15.18 -2.29 -8.68
N ASN A 244 15.51 -1.01 -8.84
CA ASN A 244 16.13 -0.21 -7.77
C ASN A 244 15.25 -0.14 -6.53
N LEU A 245 13.93 -0.10 -6.71
CA LEU A 245 12.96 -0.03 -5.62
C LEU A 245 12.69 -1.39 -4.96
N THR A 246 13.09 -2.51 -5.60
CA THR A 246 12.94 -3.87 -5.03
C THR A 246 14.19 -4.39 -4.34
N ILE A 247 15.38 -3.89 -4.66
CA ILE A 247 16.63 -4.31 -4.03
C ILE A 247 16.61 -3.95 -2.54
N VAL A 248 16.72 -4.96 -1.67
CA VAL A 248 16.86 -4.75 -0.23
C VAL A 248 18.31 -4.37 0.10
N PRO A 249 18.57 -3.19 0.67
CA PRO A 249 19.93 -2.82 1.06
C PRO A 249 20.53 -3.82 2.07
N LYS A 250 21.82 -4.08 1.96
CA LYS A 250 22.52 -4.92 2.96
C LYS A 250 22.45 -4.20 4.32
N GLY A 251 21.67 -4.75 5.24
CA GLY A 251 21.57 -4.23 6.61
C GLY A 251 22.89 -4.35 7.35
N LYS A 252 23.18 -3.39 8.26
CA LYS A 252 24.31 -3.53 9.20
C LYS A 252 24.11 -4.81 10.01
N PRO A 253 25.19 -5.58 10.37
CA PRO A 253 25.09 -6.89 11.01
C PRO A 253 24.40 -6.91 12.39
N ILE A 254 24.17 -5.75 12.99
CA ILE A 254 23.42 -5.56 14.23
C ILE A 254 21.98 -6.11 14.17
N GLY A 255 21.39 -6.26 12.96
CA GLY A 255 20.07 -6.86 12.76
C GLY A 255 19.95 -8.31 13.25
N LYS A 256 21.05 -9.07 13.32
CA LYS A 256 21.02 -10.45 13.85
C LYS A 256 20.71 -10.51 15.36
N VAL A 257 21.14 -9.53 16.15
CA VAL A 257 20.86 -9.49 17.59
C VAL A 257 19.37 -9.29 17.85
N PHE A 258 18.71 -8.46 17.07
CA PHE A 258 17.26 -8.20 17.21
C PHE A 258 16.37 -9.33 16.71
N SER A 259 16.83 -10.15 15.78
CA SER A 259 16.07 -11.33 15.36
C SER A 259 15.92 -12.37 16.47
N TYR A 260 16.75 -12.30 17.51
CA TYR A 260 16.65 -13.14 18.71
C TYR A 260 15.92 -12.44 19.87
N LEU A 261 16.01 -11.11 19.99
CA LEU A 261 15.35 -10.35 21.07
C LEU A 261 13.83 -10.27 20.89
N ILE A 262 13.34 -10.09 19.65
CA ILE A 262 11.90 -10.01 19.37
C ILE A 262 11.15 -11.27 19.79
N PRO A 263 11.62 -12.50 19.47
CA PRO A 263 10.99 -13.72 19.93
C PRO A 263 10.98 -13.88 21.45
N MET A 264 12.04 -13.43 22.10
CA MET A 264 12.16 -13.53 23.56
C MET A 264 11.13 -12.63 24.27
N LEU A 265 10.82 -11.46 23.68
CA LEU A 265 9.81 -10.53 24.19
C LEU A 265 8.36 -10.98 23.92
N ILE A 266 8.13 -11.85 22.91
CA ILE A 266 6.80 -12.37 22.59
C ILE A 266 6.47 -13.62 23.40
N VAL A 267 7.48 -14.33 23.93
CA VAL A 267 7.34 -15.60 24.68
C VAL A 267 7.34 -15.37 26.19
N LEU A 268 7.75 -14.20 26.68
CA LEU A 268 7.61 -13.75 28.08
C LEU A 268 6.27 -13.04 28.28
#